data_c8662920115e37c9df6dae98d0009af5
#
_entry.id   c8662920115e37c9df6dae98d0009af5
#
_cell.length_a   1.000
_cell.length_b   1.000
_cell.length_c   1.000
_cell.angle_alpha   90.00
_cell.angle_beta   90.00
_cell.angle_gamma   90.00
#
_symmetry.space_group_name_H-M   'P 1'
#
loop_
_entity.id
_entity.type
_entity.pdbx_description
1 polymer ?
#
loop_
_entity_poly.entity_id
_entity_poly.type
_entity_poly.pdbx_seq_one_letter_code
_entity_poly.pdbx_strand_id
1 'polypeptide(L)'
;KPHMGHAYSSIIADFFARFKRIDGFNVNFLTGTDEHGLKIQKAAEQKNVETLKFCDDISKTFKDLSKILNLTNTDFIRTTEERHKSSVQYLWKELEKNGEIYLSKYSGWYSVSDEAFYSNDEVEEINGKKQAIISKSSVEWMDEESYFFRLSKWEKPLLDYYNNNPNFISPPSRKNEVINFVKSG
;
A
#
# COMPACT_ATOMS: atom_id res chain seq x y z
N LYS A 1 8.61 3.68 13.81
CA LYS A 1 9.35 2.61 14.51
C LYS A 1 8.53 1.33 14.46
N PRO A 2 9.17 0.13 14.46
CA PRO A 2 8.47 -1.13 14.53
C PRO A 2 7.57 -1.23 15.78
N HIS A 3 6.48 -1.96 15.66
CA HIS A 3 5.56 -2.31 16.76
C HIS A 3 5.10 -3.77 16.63
N MET A 4 4.32 -4.25 17.59
CA MET A 4 3.87 -5.66 17.66
C MET A 4 3.19 -6.15 16.38
N GLY A 5 2.42 -5.30 15.69
CA GLY A 5 1.79 -5.67 14.41
C GLY A 5 2.80 -6.05 13.33
N HIS A 6 3.89 -5.31 13.22
CA HIS A 6 4.98 -5.64 12.28
C HIS A 6 5.66 -6.98 12.64
N ALA A 7 5.93 -7.20 13.93
CA ALA A 7 6.49 -8.46 14.39
C ALA A 7 5.55 -9.64 14.09
N TYR A 8 4.25 -9.47 14.36
CA TYR A 8 3.23 -10.50 14.16
C TYR A 8 3.15 -10.94 12.69
N SER A 9 2.97 -10.00 11.77
CA SER A 9 2.89 -10.32 10.35
C SER A 9 4.19 -10.93 9.80
N SER A 10 5.33 -10.44 10.24
CA SER A 10 6.64 -10.96 9.82
C SER A 10 6.88 -12.38 10.32
N ILE A 11 6.53 -12.70 11.57
CA ILE A 11 6.67 -14.04 12.14
C ILE A 11 5.75 -15.04 11.42
N ILE A 12 4.51 -14.66 11.11
CA ILE A 12 3.60 -15.52 10.35
C ILE A 12 4.17 -15.81 8.95
N ALA A 13 4.64 -14.79 8.24
CA ALA A 13 5.24 -14.98 6.93
C ALA A 13 6.50 -15.87 7.00
N ASP A 14 7.35 -15.67 8.01
CA ASP A 14 8.53 -16.50 8.23
C ASP A 14 8.19 -17.96 8.56
N PHE A 15 7.14 -18.20 9.33
CA PHE A 15 6.64 -19.54 9.60
C PHE A 15 6.28 -20.26 8.28
N PHE A 16 5.52 -19.63 7.41
CA PHE A 16 5.17 -20.20 6.09
C PHE A 16 6.40 -20.39 5.21
N ALA A 17 7.33 -19.44 5.21
CA ALA A 17 8.57 -19.56 4.45
C ALA A 17 9.41 -20.75 4.90
N ARG A 18 9.58 -20.94 6.21
CA ARG A 18 10.29 -22.11 6.78
C ARG A 18 9.58 -23.41 6.45
N PHE A 19 8.27 -23.46 6.67
CA PHE A 19 7.46 -24.63 6.35
C PHE A 19 7.60 -25.03 4.87
N LYS A 20 7.49 -24.09 3.96
CA LYS A 20 7.61 -24.37 2.51
C LYS A 20 9.02 -24.78 2.09
N ARG A 21 10.06 -24.30 2.75
CA ARG A 21 11.43 -24.78 2.52
C ARG A 21 11.61 -26.24 2.99
N ILE A 22 11.03 -26.60 4.12
CA ILE A 22 11.04 -27.99 4.61
C ILE A 22 10.25 -28.90 3.64
N ASP A 23 9.17 -28.38 3.05
CA ASP A 23 8.33 -29.03 2.04
C ASP A 23 9.00 -29.11 0.64
N GLY A 24 10.27 -28.67 0.52
CA GLY A 24 11.09 -28.77 -0.69
C GLY A 24 10.93 -27.63 -1.69
N PHE A 25 10.21 -26.57 -1.35
CA PHE A 25 10.03 -25.42 -2.25
C PHE A 25 11.23 -24.46 -2.19
N ASN A 26 11.56 -23.86 -3.32
CA ASN A 26 12.42 -22.70 -3.37
C ASN A 26 11.58 -21.45 -2.99
N VAL A 27 11.90 -20.82 -1.85
CA VAL A 27 11.08 -19.76 -1.26
C VAL A 27 11.82 -18.44 -1.30
N ASN A 28 11.24 -17.45 -1.99
CA ASN A 28 11.61 -16.05 -1.86
C ASN A 28 10.72 -15.41 -0.79
N PHE A 29 11.33 -15.02 0.32
CA PHE A 29 10.67 -14.30 1.39
C PHE A 29 11.18 -12.86 1.42
N LEU A 30 10.39 -11.95 0.89
CA LEU A 30 10.69 -10.53 0.82
C LEU A 30 10.02 -9.78 1.96
N THR A 31 10.75 -8.89 2.60
CA THR A 31 10.22 -7.85 3.50
C THR A 31 10.83 -6.50 3.12
N GLY A 32 10.35 -5.41 3.72
CA GLY A 32 10.88 -4.09 3.36
C GLY A 32 10.17 -2.94 4.05
N THR A 33 10.49 -1.72 3.60
CA THR A 33 9.89 -0.48 4.08
C THR A 33 9.30 0.33 2.94
N ASP A 34 8.09 0.83 3.15
CA ASP A 34 7.46 1.85 2.31
C ASP A 34 7.90 3.23 2.81
N GLU A 35 8.51 4.03 1.92
CA GLU A 35 9.27 5.22 2.31
C GLU A 35 8.84 6.50 1.58
N HIS A 36 7.75 6.47 0.83
CA HIS A 36 7.19 7.63 0.14
C HIS A 36 5.97 8.20 0.88
N GLY A 37 5.57 9.39 0.48
CA GLY A 37 4.36 10.06 0.94
C GLY A 37 4.60 11.25 1.87
N LEU A 38 3.60 12.14 1.88
CA LEU A 38 3.61 13.41 2.62
C LEU A 38 3.78 13.22 4.14
N LYS A 39 3.27 12.12 4.67
CA LYS A 39 3.38 11.76 6.09
C LYS A 39 4.83 11.56 6.53
N ILE A 40 5.62 10.90 5.70
CA ILE A 40 7.06 10.68 5.95
C ILE A 40 7.82 12.00 5.88
N GLN A 41 7.54 12.82 4.85
CA GLN A 41 8.15 14.14 4.70
C GLN A 41 7.86 15.02 5.93
N LYS A 42 6.60 15.16 6.34
CA LYS A 42 6.23 15.94 7.53
C LYS A 42 6.90 15.42 8.81
N ALA A 43 7.04 14.10 8.96
CA ALA A 43 7.71 13.52 10.12
C ALA A 43 9.23 13.80 10.14
N ALA A 44 9.87 13.86 8.99
CA ALA A 44 11.28 14.26 8.85
C ALA A 44 11.47 15.75 9.15
N GLU A 45 10.61 16.62 8.60
CA GLU A 45 10.60 18.07 8.85
C GLU A 45 10.45 18.40 10.34
N GLN A 46 9.52 17.75 11.05
CA GLN A 46 9.34 17.90 12.49
C GLN A 46 10.59 17.57 13.30
N LYS A 47 11.48 16.76 12.76
CA LYS A 47 12.77 16.39 13.39
C LYS A 47 13.96 17.18 12.87
N ASN A 48 13.75 18.10 11.95
CA ASN A 48 14.80 18.82 11.25
C ASN A 48 15.86 17.89 10.62
N VAL A 49 15.41 16.80 9.99
CA VAL A 49 16.26 15.82 9.32
C VAL A 49 15.86 15.74 7.86
N GLU A 50 16.82 15.55 6.98
CA GLU A 50 16.58 15.30 5.56
C GLU A 50 15.75 14.00 5.40
N THR A 51 14.76 14.02 4.48
CA THR A 51 13.75 12.95 4.37
C THR A 51 14.35 11.57 4.10
N LEU A 52 15.33 11.48 3.19
CA LEU A 52 15.97 10.21 2.88
C LEU A 52 16.76 9.67 4.07
N LYS A 53 17.48 10.55 4.79
CA LYS A 53 18.18 10.18 6.01
C LYS A 53 17.23 9.70 7.09
N PHE A 54 16.08 10.34 7.24
CA PHE A 54 15.02 9.87 8.14
C PHE A 54 14.56 8.45 7.77
N CYS A 55 14.35 8.18 6.48
CA CYS A 55 14.02 6.84 5.99
C CYS A 55 15.13 5.82 6.27
N ASP A 56 16.40 6.19 6.10
CA ASP A 56 17.55 5.33 6.41
C ASP A 56 17.55 4.89 7.88
N ASP A 57 17.34 5.84 8.78
CA ASP A 57 17.33 5.58 10.22
C ASP A 57 16.15 4.68 10.64
N ILE A 58 14.98 4.91 10.05
CA ILE A 58 13.79 4.10 10.31
C ILE A 58 13.93 2.69 9.71
N SER A 59 14.34 2.59 8.46
CA SER A 59 14.54 1.31 7.76
C SER A 59 15.52 0.40 8.50
N LYS A 60 16.60 0.98 9.08
CA LYS A 60 17.54 0.26 9.92
C LYS A 60 16.83 -0.43 11.10
N THR A 61 15.88 0.24 11.76
CA THR A 61 15.15 -0.36 12.88
C THR A 61 14.32 -1.58 12.48
N PHE A 62 13.80 -1.62 11.24
CA PHE A 62 13.09 -2.78 10.69
C PHE A 62 14.05 -3.91 10.32
N LYS A 63 15.22 -3.59 9.76
CA LYS A 63 16.27 -4.58 9.52
C LYS A 63 16.76 -5.21 10.83
N ASP A 64 16.91 -4.42 11.88
CA ASP A 64 17.30 -4.90 13.19
C ASP A 64 16.21 -5.77 13.84
N LEU A 65 14.92 -5.42 13.67
CA LEU A 65 13.79 -6.27 14.09
C LEU A 65 13.86 -7.65 13.41
N SER A 66 14.13 -7.70 12.12
CA SER A 66 14.27 -8.98 11.40
C SER A 66 15.37 -9.86 11.98
N LYS A 67 16.50 -9.26 12.38
CA LYS A 67 17.60 -9.98 13.07
C LYS A 67 17.19 -10.47 14.46
N ILE A 68 16.58 -9.60 15.27
CA ILE A 68 16.13 -9.92 16.63
C ILE A 68 15.15 -11.09 16.63
N LEU A 69 14.22 -11.10 15.67
CA LEU A 69 13.22 -12.15 15.48
C LEU A 69 13.75 -13.38 14.73
N ASN A 70 15.02 -13.38 14.33
CA ASN A 70 15.64 -14.45 13.54
C ASN A 70 14.81 -14.81 12.29
N LEU A 71 14.31 -13.80 11.57
CA LEU A 71 13.55 -14.02 10.35
C LEU A 71 14.46 -14.51 9.22
N THR A 72 13.93 -15.36 8.37
CA THR A 72 14.65 -15.97 7.24
C THR A 72 14.34 -15.31 5.90
N ASN A 73 14.02 -14.02 5.94
CA ASN A 73 13.81 -13.26 4.71
C ASN A 73 15.07 -13.30 3.83
N THR A 74 14.84 -13.57 2.55
CA THR A 74 15.90 -13.67 1.53
C THR A 74 16.35 -12.31 1.03
N ASP A 75 15.49 -11.30 1.15
CA ASP A 75 15.76 -9.94 0.73
C ASP A 75 15.03 -8.93 1.62
N PHE A 76 15.51 -7.68 1.58
CA PHE A 76 14.88 -6.54 2.22
C PHE A 76 14.87 -5.39 1.20
N ILE A 77 13.69 -5.01 0.73
CA ILE A 77 13.49 -3.96 -0.26
C ILE A 77 13.10 -2.64 0.42
N ARG A 78 13.62 -1.54 -0.11
CA ARG A 78 13.16 -0.18 0.23
C ARG A 78 12.58 0.46 -1.01
N THR A 79 11.45 1.12 -0.89
CA THR A 79 10.81 1.76 -2.05
C THR A 79 11.63 2.93 -2.61
N THR A 80 12.60 3.44 -1.83
CA THR A 80 13.57 4.45 -2.26
C THR A 80 14.81 3.88 -2.97
N GLU A 81 15.01 2.55 -3.00
CA GLU A 81 16.13 1.93 -3.71
C GLU A 81 15.97 2.04 -5.23
N GLU A 82 17.09 2.21 -5.93
CA GLU A 82 17.10 2.38 -7.38
C GLU A 82 16.49 1.17 -8.12
N ARG A 83 16.74 -0.06 -7.64
CA ARG A 83 16.13 -1.27 -8.21
C ARG A 83 14.60 -1.26 -8.13
N HIS A 84 14.01 -0.71 -7.05
CA HIS A 84 12.57 -0.57 -6.91
C HIS A 84 12.04 0.53 -7.84
N LYS A 85 12.67 1.70 -7.84
CA LYS A 85 12.29 2.82 -8.72
C LYS A 85 12.32 2.42 -10.19
N SER A 86 13.37 1.74 -10.63
CA SER A 86 13.49 1.26 -12.00
C SER A 86 12.36 0.31 -12.39
N SER A 87 11.98 -0.61 -11.49
CA SER A 87 10.87 -1.55 -11.71
C SER A 87 9.52 -0.83 -11.80
N VAL A 88 9.28 0.14 -10.90
CA VAL A 88 8.06 0.97 -10.93
C VAL A 88 7.97 1.79 -12.21
N GLN A 89 9.07 2.44 -12.62
CA GLN A 89 9.11 3.22 -13.85
C GLN A 89 8.89 2.38 -15.10
N TYR A 90 9.43 1.15 -15.11
CA TYR A 90 9.18 0.21 -16.20
C TYR A 90 7.70 -0.16 -16.30
N LEU A 91 7.08 -0.57 -15.18
CA LEU A 91 5.66 -0.93 -15.14
C LEU A 91 4.78 0.26 -15.54
N TRP A 92 5.09 1.46 -15.05
CA TRP A 92 4.37 2.68 -15.41
C TRP A 92 4.37 2.91 -16.92
N LYS A 93 5.55 2.86 -17.55
CA LYS A 93 5.70 3.05 -18.99
C LYS A 93 4.91 2.02 -19.81
N GLU A 94 4.90 0.77 -19.37
CA GLU A 94 4.11 -0.29 -20.03
C GLU A 94 2.60 -0.04 -19.90
N LEU A 95 2.12 0.38 -18.72
CA LEU A 95 0.72 0.72 -18.51
C LEU A 95 0.29 1.96 -19.29
N GLU A 96 1.12 2.98 -19.34
CA GLU A 96 0.89 4.19 -20.12
C GLU A 96 0.83 3.89 -21.62
N LYS A 97 1.79 3.12 -22.14
CA LYS A 97 1.83 2.65 -23.53
C LYS A 97 0.57 1.88 -23.94
N ASN A 98 0.01 1.10 -23.00
CA ASN A 98 -1.21 0.34 -23.23
C ASN A 98 -2.49 1.18 -23.00
N GLY A 99 -2.36 2.47 -22.68
CA GLY A 99 -3.49 3.37 -22.44
C GLY A 99 -4.25 3.08 -21.16
N GLU A 100 -3.62 2.39 -20.20
CA GLU A 100 -4.22 2.08 -18.90
C GLU A 100 -4.12 3.24 -17.90
N ILE A 101 -3.17 4.16 -18.14
CA ILE A 101 -2.95 5.35 -17.31
C ILE A 101 -3.34 6.60 -18.12
N TYR A 102 -4.02 7.52 -17.46
CA TYR A 102 -4.41 8.81 -18.05
C TYR A 102 -4.35 9.94 -17.02
N LEU A 103 -4.05 11.14 -17.49
CA LEU A 103 -4.06 12.34 -16.66
C LEU A 103 -5.49 12.86 -16.51
N SER A 104 -5.89 13.20 -15.30
CA SER A 104 -7.17 13.81 -14.97
C SER A 104 -7.07 14.70 -13.74
N LYS A 105 -8.13 15.45 -13.44
CA LYS A 105 -8.23 16.27 -12.23
C LYS A 105 -9.12 15.55 -11.22
N TYR A 106 -8.69 15.57 -9.98
CA TYR A 106 -9.48 15.12 -8.87
C TYR A 106 -9.64 16.26 -7.86
N SER A 107 -10.86 16.44 -7.37
CA SER A 107 -11.18 17.40 -6.32
C SER A 107 -11.93 16.69 -5.21
N GLY A 108 -11.50 16.86 -3.98
CA GLY A 108 -12.15 16.22 -2.84
C GLY A 108 -11.53 16.58 -1.50
N TRP A 109 -12.14 16.09 -0.44
CA TRP A 109 -11.64 16.23 0.92
C TRP A 109 -10.53 15.23 1.18
N TYR A 110 -9.29 15.70 1.38
CA TYR A 110 -8.14 14.84 1.62
C TYR A 110 -7.71 14.88 3.09
N SER A 111 -7.51 13.70 3.68
CA SER A 111 -6.87 13.54 4.97
C SER A 111 -5.42 13.11 4.82
N VAL A 112 -4.50 13.93 5.31
CA VAL A 112 -3.06 13.60 5.32
C VAL A 112 -2.75 12.45 6.27
N SER A 113 -3.48 12.32 7.38
CA SER A 113 -3.25 11.25 8.36
C SER A 113 -3.73 9.90 7.87
N ASP A 114 -4.83 9.87 7.12
CA ASP A 114 -5.42 8.64 6.59
C ASP A 114 -4.89 8.32 5.18
N GLU A 115 -4.20 9.30 4.56
CA GLU A 115 -3.70 9.20 3.18
C GLU A 115 -4.82 8.85 2.19
N ALA A 116 -6.02 9.42 2.41
CA ALA A 116 -7.24 9.10 1.68
C ALA A 116 -8.06 10.34 1.33
N PHE A 117 -8.77 10.25 0.21
CA PHE A 117 -9.81 11.19 -0.16
C PHE A 117 -11.17 10.72 0.36
N TYR A 118 -12.02 11.68 0.70
CA TYR A 118 -13.36 11.49 1.20
C TYR A 118 -14.37 12.27 0.35
N SER A 119 -15.53 11.68 0.12
CA SER A 119 -16.67 12.33 -0.50
C SER A 119 -17.38 13.28 0.48
N ASN A 120 -18.29 14.12 0.00
CA ASN A 120 -18.98 15.09 0.85
C ASN A 120 -19.83 14.44 1.96
N ASP A 121 -20.37 13.25 1.70
CA ASP A 121 -21.17 12.46 2.63
C ASP A 121 -20.36 11.70 3.69
N GLU A 122 -19.04 11.60 3.49
CA GLU A 122 -18.10 11.02 4.45
C GLU A 122 -17.42 12.06 5.35
N VAL A 123 -17.77 13.35 5.20
CA VAL A 123 -17.18 14.46 5.93
C VAL A 123 -18.25 15.18 6.75
N GLU A 124 -17.94 15.48 8.00
CA GLU A 124 -18.75 16.31 8.91
C GLU A 124 -17.98 17.57 9.33
N GLU A 125 -18.72 18.59 9.78
CA GLU A 125 -18.13 19.80 10.33
C GLU A 125 -18.40 19.90 11.83
N ILE A 126 -17.35 19.95 12.65
CA ILE A 126 -17.44 20.11 14.10
C ILE A 126 -16.59 21.31 14.53
N ASN A 127 -17.23 22.28 15.19
CA ASN A 127 -16.57 23.50 15.66
C ASN A 127 -15.82 24.28 14.56
N GLY A 128 -16.40 24.34 13.36
CA GLY A 128 -15.80 25.04 12.21
C GLY A 128 -14.62 24.33 11.56
N LYS A 129 -14.38 23.06 11.91
CA LYS A 129 -13.36 22.20 11.29
C LYS A 129 -14.00 21.00 10.62
N LYS A 130 -13.56 20.70 9.42
CA LYS A 130 -14.01 19.52 8.69
C LYS A 130 -13.14 18.30 9.02
N GLN A 131 -13.82 17.19 9.24
CA GLN A 131 -13.19 15.90 9.57
C GLN A 131 -13.94 14.73 8.93
N ALA A 132 -13.24 13.64 8.69
CA ALA A 132 -13.83 12.39 8.23
C ALA A 132 -14.73 11.78 9.32
N ILE A 133 -15.92 11.32 8.96
CA ILE A 133 -16.92 10.79 9.91
C ILE A 133 -16.38 9.58 10.69
N ILE A 134 -15.68 8.67 10.03
CA ILE A 134 -15.23 7.40 10.62
C ILE A 134 -13.92 7.58 11.40
N SER A 135 -12.89 8.10 10.75
CA SER A 135 -11.54 8.21 11.35
C SER A 135 -11.37 9.39 12.28
N LYS A 136 -12.29 10.38 12.21
CA LYS A 136 -12.21 11.67 12.91
C LYS A 136 -10.94 12.48 12.57
N SER A 137 -10.27 12.13 11.50
CA SER A 137 -9.12 12.86 11.00
C SER A 137 -9.52 14.16 10.33
N SER A 138 -8.69 15.18 10.46
CA SER A 138 -8.89 16.46 9.77
C SER A 138 -8.77 16.28 8.26
N VAL A 139 -9.66 16.95 7.51
CA VAL A 139 -9.64 16.95 6.05
C VAL A 139 -9.52 18.37 5.51
N GLU A 140 -8.84 18.50 4.38
CA GLU A 140 -8.70 19.77 3.65
C GLU A 140 -9.15 19.54 2.21
N TRP A 141 -9.77 20.57 1.59
CA TRP A 141 -10.13 20.47 0.19
C TRP A 141 -8.89 20.55 -0.69
N MET A 142 -8.72 19.57 -1.55
CA MET A 142 -7.63 19.53 -2.52
C MET A 142 -8.17 19.42 -3.94
N ASP A 143 -7.58 20.24 -4.82
CA ASP A 143 -7.74 20.15 -6.28
C ASP A 143 -6.38 19.75 -6.84
N GLU A 144 -6.28 18.54 -7.39
CA GLU A 144 -5.03 18.00 -7.86
C GLU A 144 -5.18 17.41 -9.27
N GLU A 145 -4.25 17.75 -10.14
CA GLU A 145 -4.08 17.05 -11.40
C GLU A 145 -3.23 15.81 -11.14
N SER A 146 -3.79 14.65 -11.41
CA SER A 146 -3.17 13.39 -11.07
C SER A 146 -3.37 12.34 -12.16
N TYR A 147 -2.56 11.29 -12.13
CA TYR A 147 -2.71 10.16 -13.02
C TYR A 147 -3.65 9.12 -12.45
N PHE A 148 -4.54 8.63 -13.31
CA PHE A 148 -5.53 7.63 -12.97
C PHE A 148 -5.29 6.35 -13.75
N PHE A 149 -5.56 5.21 -13.12
CA PHE A 149 -5.62 3.92 -13.75
C PHE A 149 -7.05 3.63 -14.22
N ARG A 150 -7.23 3.07 -15.42
CA ARG A 150 -8.55 2.74 -15.99
C ARG A 150 -9.15 1.50 -15.34
N LEU A 151 -9.43 1.57 -14.05
CA LEU A 151 -9.84 0.44 -13.23
C LEU A 151 -11.15 -0.19 -13.72
N SER A 152 -12.15 0.62 -14.11
CA SER A 152 -13.45 0.15 -14.60
C SER A 152 -13.36 -0.73 -15.86
N LYS A 153 -12.33 -0.55 -16.69
CA LYS A 153 -12.08 -1.42 -17.85
C LYS A 153 -11.84 -2.88 -17.45
N TRP A 154 -11.37 -3.11 -16.24
CA TRP A 154 -10.97 -4.41 -15.73
C TRP A 154 -12.08 -5.14 -14.97
N GLU A 155 -13.25 -4.53 -14.72
CA GLU A 155 -14.39 -5.16 -14.04
C GLU A 155 -14.75 -6.51 -14.67
N LYS A 156 -15.15 -6.49 -15.96
CA LYS A 156 -15.55 -7.71 -16.66
C LYS A 156 -14.43 -8.75 -16.76
N PRO A 157 -13.20 -8.41 -17.18
CA PRO A 157 -12.08 -9.37 -17.19
C PRO A 157 -11.81 -10.03 -15.83
N LEU A 158 -11.88 -9.27 -14.73
CA LEU A 158 -11.68 -9.81 -13.38
C LEU A 158 -12.82 -10.77 -12.98
N LEU A 159 -14.07 -10.39 -13.21
CA LEU A 159 -15.22 -11.24 -12.91
C LEU A 159 -15.19 -12.55 -13.73
N ASP A 160 -14.86 -12.47 -15.02
CA ASP A 160 -14.68 -13.64 -15.87
C ASP A 160 -13.53 -14.54 -15.36
N TYR A 161 -12.42 -13.92 -14.95
CA TYR A 161 -11.29 -14.67 -14.39
C TYR A 161 -11.66 -15.38 -13.08
N TYR A 162 -12.36 -14.73 -12.15
CA TYR A 162 -12.79 -15.36 -10.88
C TYR A 162 -13.80 -16.49 -11.09
N ASN A 163 -14.64 -16.39 -12.11
CA ASN A 163 -15.58 -17.45 -12.48
C ASN A 163 -14.84 -18.66 -13.04
N ASN A 164 -13.86 -18.45 -13.89
CA ASN A 164 -13.06 -19.52 -14.51
C ASN A 164 -12.02 -20.12 -13.56
N ASN A 165 -11.66 -19.42 -12.49
CA ASN A 165 -10.67 -19.84 -11.49
C ASN A 165 -11.28 -19.81 -10.07
N PRO A 166 -12.17 -20.76 -9.73
CA PRO A 166 -12.98 -20.69 -8.50
C PRO A 166 -12.16 -20.70 -7.21
N ASN A 167 -10.93 -21.20 -7.24
CA ASN A 167 -10.03 -21.30 -6.10
C ASN A 167 -9.01 -20.14 -6.01
N PHE A 168 -9.10 -19.15 -6.91
CA PHE A 168 -8.15 -18.04 -6.93
C PHE A 168 -8.25 -17.16 -5.68
N ILE A 169 -9.46 -16.96 -5.15
CA ILE A 169 -9.72 -16.23 -3.92
C ILE A 169 -10.25 -17.18 -2.86
N SER A 170 -9.59 -17.23 -1.72
CA SER A 170 -9.96 -18.06 -0.57
C SER A 170 -9.89 -17.24 0.73
N PRO A 171 -10.73 -17.48 1.72
CA PRO A 171 -11.90 -18.39 1.74
C PRO A 171 -13.10 -17.86 0.94
N PRO A 172 -14.18 -18.64 0.76
CA PRO A 172 -15.36 -18.24 -0.02
C PRO A 172 -15.99 -16.93 0.43
N SER A 173 -15.99 -16.61 1.72
CA SER A 173 -16.48 -15.33 2.24
C SER A 173 -15.71 -14.14 1.64
N ARG A 174 -14.39 -14.24 1.53
CA ARG A 174 -13.56 -13.19 0.91
C ARG A 174 -13.77 -13.11 -0.60
N LYS A 175 -14.00 -14.24 -1.25
CA LYS A 175 -14.35 -14.25 -2.67
C LYS A 175 -15.63 -13.46 -2.93
N ASN A 176 -16.66 -13.66 -2.13
CA ASN A 176 -17.93 -12.93 -2.26
C ASN A 176 -17.74 -11.42 -2.03
N GLU A 177 -16.97 -11.05 -1.02
CA GLU A 177 -16.62 -9.66 -0.73
C GLU A 177 -15.92 -8.98 -1.92
N VAL A 178 -14.89 -9.62 -2.47
CA VAL A 178 -14.15 -9.11 -3.64
C VAL A 178 -15.04 -9.01 -4.88
N ILE A 179 -15.86 -10.03 -5.16
CA ILE A 179 -16.79 -10.00 -6.30
C ILE A 179 -17.79 -8.85 -6.18
N ASN A 180 -18.35 -8.66 -4.98
CA ASN A 180 -19.29 -7.56 -4.74
C ASN A 180 -18.62 -6.20 -4.90
N PHE A 181 -17.40 -6.05 -4.38
CA PHE A 181 -16.62 -4.84 -4.54
C PHE A 181 -16.33 -4.52 -6.02
N VAL A 182 -15.87 -5.52 -6.79
CA VAL A 182 -15.60 -5.33 -8.23
C VAL A 182 -16.87 -4.98 -9.01
N LYS A 183 -18.05 -5.54 -8.65
CA LYS A 183 -19.33 -5.23 -9.28
C LYS A 183 -19.91 -3.87 -8.92
N SER A 184 -19.48 -3.28 -7.82
CA SER A 184 -19.98 -1.96 -7.39
C SER A 184 -19.36 -0.80 -8.18
N GLY A 185 -18.32 -1.03 -8.94
CA GLY A 185 -17.65 -0.03 -9.79
C GLY A 185 -16.50 0.67 -9.08
#